data_4a3a976df72ccc05aea54987d6d22c13
#
_entry.id   4a3a976df72ccc05aea54987d6d22c13
#
_cell.length_a   1.000
_cell.length_b   1.000
_cell.length_c   1.000
_cell.angle_alpha   90.00
_cell.angle_beta   90.00
_cell.angle_gamma   90.00
#
_symmetry.space_group_name_H-M   'P 1'
#
loop_
_entity.id
_entity.type
_entity.pdbx_description
1 polymer ?
#
loop_
_entity_poly.entity_id
_entity_poly.type
_entity_poly.pdbx_seq_one_letter_code
_entity_poly.pdbx_strand_id
1 'polypeptide(L)'
;MNWKKTLASTLVWRKSKGINKLLKQLSSQRVQKQLALANLFEVYLVKKQRSLVGLFATLMLTVHCQGIAGESDDASPLLSSSKAPTSEPVSSLPSASLMVEKRVFEMPHFTTFGGKQIKNVKVGWEAYGTLNDAKSNVILITHYFSGSSHAAGKYDENDPAPGYWDSIIGPGKAIDTDRFYVISVDTLANLNAYDPHVITTGPTSINPDTGKPYGLDFPVVTIRDFVNVQKALLESLGISKLYAVIGPSMGSMQAIDWASAYPDWVERMISVIGAGQSDAWTTAALEHWATPITLDKNWNNGTYSKEQAPLNGLAASLMLITQNALTPSFFNQTGNTLGYKNVESAPLNDIRQSHSIVNWLRERAKTRAKSMDANHLLYLVRACQLFVAGHQGNLEQGLASIKAKTLFIPAQTDLLLMPYLSQSAHQGLTSMNNDSTLVTLNGKLGHLEGVTNVSAQAQAIRQFLENDKAAMQ
;
A
#
# COMPACT_ATOMS: atom_id res chain seq x y z
N MET A 1 -51.55 -2.59 -5.07
CA MET A 1 -50.81 -3.80 -5.50
C MET A 1 -50.58 -4.67 -4.27
N ASN A 2 -50.92 -5.93 -4.33
CA ASN A 2 -51.45 -6.78 -3.27
C ASN A 2 -50.36 -7.43 -2.38
N TRP A 3 -50.16 -6.91 -1.17
CA TRP A 3 -49.21 -7.41 -0.16
C TRP A 3 -49.57 -8.81 0.41
N LYS A 4 -50.75 -9.33 0.12
CA LYS A 4 -51.22 -10.65 0.59
C LYS A 4 -50.62 -11.85 -0.20
N LYS A 5 -50.03 -11.65 -1.37
CA LYS A 5 -49.41 -12.74 -2.14
C LYS A 5 -47.96 -13.05 -1.74
N THR A 6 -47.25 -12.12 -1.10
CA THR A 6 -45.86 -12.31 -0.67
C THR A 6 -45.74 -13.08 0.66
N LEU A 7 -46.79 -13.07 1.50
CA LEU A 7 -46.80 -13.80 2.76
C LEU A 7 -47.13 -15.30 2.60
N ALA A 8 -47.78 -15.71 1.50
CA ALA A 8 -48.10 -17.11 1.26
C ALA A 8 -46.90 -17.93 0.80
N SER A 9 -45.90 -17.33 0.10
CA SER A 9 -44.70 -18.00 -0.34
C SER A 9 -43.69 -18.28 0.79
N THR A 10 -43.73 -17.48 1.87
CA THR A 10 -42.83 -17.63 3.03
C THR A 10 -43.30 -18.73 4.00
N LEU A 11 -44.58 -19.11 3.95
CA LEU A 11 -45.17 -20.18 4.80
C LEU A 11 -44.98 -21.60 4.23
N VAL A 12 -44.78 -21.75 2.94
CA VAL A 12 -44.53 -23.06 2.29
C VAL A 12 -43.10 -23.55 2.58
N TRP A 13 -42.18 -22.68 2.89
CA TRP A 13 -40.78 -23.04 3.21
C TRP A 13 -40.59 -23.70 4.59
N ARG A 14 -41.60 -23.59 5.47
CA ARG A 14 -41.58 -24.16 6.84
C ARG A 14 -41.78 -25.66 6.90
N LYS A 15 -42.06 -26.35 5.80
CA LYS A 15 -42.34 -27.82 5.78
C LYS A 15 -41.25 -28.69 5.19
N SER A 16 -40.00 -28.19 4.92
CA SER A 16 -38.93 -29.03 4.42
C SER A 16 -38.21 -29.75 5.58
N LYS A 17 -38.03 -31.08 5.42
CA LYS A 17 -37.33 -31.97 6.39
C LYS A 17 -35.93 -31.49 6.78
N GLY A 18 -35.30 -30.58 6.01
CA GLY A 18 -33.97 -30.03 6.28
C GLY A 18 -33.93 -29.00 7.44
N ILE A 19 -34.98 -28.19 7.56
CA ILE A 19 -35.05 -27.15 8.62
C ILE A 19 -35.27 -27.80 10.00
N ASN A 20 -36.04 -28.87 10.08
CA ASN A 20 -36.24 -29.60 11.33
C ASN A 20 -34.94 -30.28 11.84
N LYS A 21 -34.02 -30.66 10.93
CA LYS A 21 -32.69 -31.20 11.31
C LYS A 21 -31.76 -30.09 11.79
N LEU A 22 -31.81 -28.89 11.20
CA LEU A 22 -31.03 -27.72 11.60
C LEU A 22 -31.53 -27.17 12.97
N LEU A 23 -32.84 -27.10 13.16
CA LEU A 23 -33.43 -26.67 14.43
C LEU A 23 -33.17 -27.65 15.59
N LYS A 24 -33.06 -28.97 15.32
CA LYS A 24 -32.62 -29.95 16.32
C LYS A 24 -31.13 -29.84 16.67
N GLN A 25 -30.27 -29.46 15.73
CA GLN A 25 -28.87 -29.17 16.02
C GLN A 25 -28.67 -27.87 16.82
N LEU A 26 -29.50 -26.86 16.58
CA LEU A 26 -29.50 -25.58 17.33
C LEU A 26 -30.07 -25.71 18.76
N SER A 27 -30.79 -26.78 19.06
CA SER A 27 -31.33 -27.06 20.40
C SER A 27 -30.36 -27.76 21.36
N SER A 28 -29.11 -27.96 20.97
CA SER A 28 -28.12 -28.54 21.88
C SER A 28 -27.80 -27.59 23.04
N GLN A 29 -27.79 -28.09 24.27
CA GLN A 29 -27.48 -27.31 25.47
C GLN A 29 -26.19 -26.48 25.38
N ARG A 30 -25.29 -26.84 24.49
CA ARG A 30 -24.01 -26.15 24.27
C ARG A 30 -24.19 -24.83 23.51
N VAL A 31 -25.09 -24.79 22.52
CA VAL A 31 -25.41 -23.57 21.73
C VAL A 31 -26.25 -22.60 22.56
N GLN A 32 -27.20 -23.12 23.37
CA GLN A 32 -27.96 -22.27 24.29
C GLN A 32 -27.07 -21.66 25.38
N LYS A 33 -26.09 -22.39 25.91
CA LYS A 33 -25.10 -21.84 26.83
C LYS A 33 -24.19 -20.76 26.19
N GLN A 34 -23.80 -20.92 24.93
CA GLN A 34 -23.02 -19.91 24.23
C GLN A 34 -23.81 -18.64 23.93
N LEU A 35 -25.08 -18.76 23.53
CA LEU A 35 -25.98 -17.62 23.34
C LEU A 35 -26.30 -16.88 24.66
N ALA A 36 -26.45 -17.62 25.75
CA ALA A 36 -26.64 -17.02 27.08
C ALA A 36 -25.41 -16.27 27.56
N LEU A 37 -24.20 -16.80 27.29
CA LEU A 37 -22.92 -16.13 27.59
C LEU A 37 -22.69 -14.88 26.74
N ALA A 38 -23.04 -14.90 25.45
CA ALA A 38 -22.97 -13.74 24.57
C ALA A 38 -23.88 -12.61 25.04
N ASN A 39 -25.14 -12.93 25.39
CA ASN A 39 -26.11 -11.95 25.94
C ASN A 39 -25.64 -11.38 27.30
N LEU A 40 -25.05 -12.17 28.18
CA LEU A 40 -24.47 -11.70 29.44
C LEU A 40 -23.28 -10.77 29.21
N PHE A 41 -22.48 -11.04 28.18
CA PHE A 41 -21.32 -10.21 27.84
C PHE A 41 -21.77 -8.85 27.23
N GLU A 42 -22.80 -8.82 26.40
CA GLU A 42 -23.40 -7.57 25.92
C GLU A 42 -24.00 -6.73 27.05
N VAL A 43 -24.74 -7.35 27.97
CA VAL A 43 -25.29 -6.65 29.14
C VAL A 43 -24.18 -6.10 30.05
N TYR A 44 -23.07 -6.83 30.18
CA TYR A 44 -21.90 -6.38 30.95
C TYR A 44 -21.22 -5.18 30.29
N LEU A 45 -21.03 -5.20 28.95
CA LEU A 45 -20.46 -4.09 28.20
C LEU A 45 -21.31 -2.83 28.27
N VAL A 46 -22.64 -2.96 28.13
CA VAL A 46 -23.57 -1.82 28.22
C VAL A 46 -23.57 -1.22 29.64
N LYS A 47 -23.49 -2.05 30.70
CA LYS A 47 -23.38 -1.56 32.09
C LYS A 47 -22.05 -0.85 32.34
N LYS A 48 -20.94 -1.37 31.78
CA LYS A 48 -19.61 -0.75 31.93
C LYS A 48 -19.50 0.58 31.18
N GLN A 49 -20.12 0.71 29.99
CA GLN A 49 -20.20 1.99 29.27
C GLN A 49 -21.03 3.04 30.04
N ARG A 50 -22.15 2.66 30.67
CA ARG A 50 -22.94 3.58 31.50
C ARG A 50 -22.20 4.04 32.75
N SER A 51 -21.36 3.19 33.34
CA SER A 51 -20.51 3.54 34.50
C SER A 51 -19.38 4.51 34.09
N LEU A 52 -18.80 4.37 32.90
CA LEU A 52 -17.77 5.29 32.37
C LEU A 52 -18.33 6.67 32.02
N VAL A 53 -19.54 6.73 31.45
CA VAL A 53 -20.22 8.00 31.14
C VAL A 53 -20.59 8.76 32.42
N GLY A 54 -20.99 8.05 33.48
CA GLY A 54 -21.25 8.65 34.79
C GLY A 54 -19.97 9.22 35.46
N LEU A 55 -18.85 8.58 35.28
CA LEU A 55 -17.57 9.04 35.84
C LEU A 55 -17.00 10.28 35.11
N PHE A 56 -17.23 10.38 33.79
CA PHE A 56 -16.83 11.57 33.00
C PHE A 56 -17.70 12.80 33.29
N ALA A 57 -19.00 12.61 33.57
CA ALA A 57 -19.91 13.70 33.92
C ALA A 57 -19.57 14.32 35.31
N THR A 58 -19.01 13.55 36.23
CA THR A 58 -18.65 14.03 37.57
C THR A 58 -17.27 14.73 37.58
N LEU A 59 -16.40 14.45 36.60
CA LEU A 59 -15.05 15.05 36.53
C LEU A 59 -15.02 16.42 35.81
N MET A 60 -16.10 16.79 35.08
CA MET A 60 -16.20 18.05 34.36
C MET A 60 -16.84 19.20 35.18
N LEU A 61 -17.26 18.97 36.41
CA LEU A 61 -17.93 19.97 37.26
C LEU A 61 -17.07 20.62 38.34
N THR A 62 -15.73 20.32 38.39
CA THR A 62 -14.86 20.83 39.44
C THR A 62 -13.65 21.65 38.97
N VAL A 63 -13.65 22.14 37.72
CA VAL A 63 -12.61 23.07 37.24
C VAL A 63 -13.28 24.34 36.69
N HIS A 64 -13.81 25.16 37.59
CA HIS A 64 -14.03 26.59 37.34
C HIS A 64 -13.72 27.38 38.63
N CYS A 65 -12.90 28.38 38.48
CA CYS A 65 -12.43 29.38 39.43
C CYS A 65 -10.98 29.19 39.93
N GLN A 66 -10.05 29.83 39.23
CA GLN A 66 -9.19 30.87 39.81
C GLN A 66 -8.31 31.46 38.71
N GLY A 67 -8.64 32.69 38.32
CA GLY A 67 -7.76 33.57 37.60
C GLY A 67 -6.88 34.35 38.58
N ILE A 68 -5.82 34.95 38.08
CA ILE A 68 -5.21 36.26 38.42
C ILE A 68 -3.87 36.34 37.68
N ALA A 69 -3.79 37.19 36.70
CA ALA A 69 -3.00 38.42 36.45
C ALA A 69 -1.52 38.47 36.88
N GLY A 70 -0.71 39.03 35.98
CA GLY A 70 0.61 39.64 36.27
C GLY A 70 1.60 39.41 35.14
N GLU A 71 1.66 40.34 34.17
CA GLU A 71 2.66 41.37 33.87
C GLU A 71 4.10 40.87 33.57
N SER A 72 4.49 41.10 32.32
CA SER A 72 5.59 41.90 31.71
C SER A 72 6.98 41.83 32.36
N ASP A 73 8.01 41.55 31.56
CA ASP A 73 9.00 42.51 31.09
C ASP A 73 10.20 41.81 30.41
N ASP A 74 10.49 42.29 29.24
CA ASP A 74 11.73 42.68 28.58
C ASP A 74 13.07 42.22 29.19
N ALA A 75 13.93 41.63 28.33
CA ALA A 75 15.32 42.06 28.10
C ALA A 75 16.16 41.00 27.40
N SER A 76 16.50 41.24 26.15
CA SER A 76 17.80 40.80 25.62
C SER A 76 18.93 41.58 26.28
N PRO A 77 20.16 41.02 26.45
CA PRO A 77 21.16 41.27 25.44
C PRO A 77 22.29 40.22 25.21
N LEU A 78 22.78 40.23 23.97
CA LEU A 78 24.19 40.27 23.55
C LEU A 78 25.16 39.09 23.81
N LEU A 79 25.53 38.45 22.68
CA LEU A 79 26.89 38.22 22.17
C LEU A 79 27.96 37.58 23.07
N SER A 80 28.42 36.39 22.69
CA SER A 80 29.88 36.22 22.52
C SER A 80 30.16 35.12 21.47
N SER A 81 30.94 35.51 20.49
CA SER A 81 31.49 34.71 19.41
C SER A 81 32.60 33.78 19.91
N SER A 82 32.50 32.47 19.59
CA SER A 82 33.70 31.65 19.52
C SER A 82 33.75 31.00 18.11
N LYS A 83 34.76 31.41 17.34
CA LYS A 83 35.10 30.83 16.04
C LYS A 83 35.47 29.36 16.22
N ALA A 84 34.72 28.45 15.55
CA ALA A 84 35.17 27.14 15.23
C ALA A 84 35.83 27.16 13.82
N PRO A 85 36.81 26.28 13.53
CA PRO A 85 37.58 26.37 12.31
C PRO A 85 36.73 26.01 11.08
N THR A 86 36.83 26.84 10.07
CA THR A 86 36.25 26.65 8.73
C THR A 86 36.90 25.46 8.06
N SER A 87 36.17 24.34 7.98
CA SER A 87 36.40 23.36 6.94
C SER A 87 35.78 23.88 5.65
N GLU A 88 36.59 24.03 4.61
CA GLU A 88 36.12 24.36 3.27
C GLU A 88 35.08 23.37 2.81
N PRO A 89 33.97 23.79 2.17
CA PRO A 89 33.05 22.89 1.56
C PRO A 89 33.76 22.22 0.37
N VAL A 90 33.95 20.92 0.46
CA VAL A 90 34.29 20.10 -0.72
C VAL A 90 33.16 20.33 -1.73
N SER A 91 33.49 21.02 -2.81
CA SER A 91 32.64 21.21 -3.97
C SER A 91 32.26 19.83 -4.53
N SER A 92 31.13 19.29 -4.10
CA SER A 92 30.51 18.14 -4.78
C SER A 92 30.01 18.68 -6.12
N LEU A 93 30.69 18.31 -7.21
CA LEU A 93 30.12 18.40 -8.55
C LEU A 93 28.72 17.79 -8.51
N PRO A 94 27.70 18.40 -9.16
CA PRO A 94 26.39 17.80 -9.24
C PRO A 94 26.55 16.40 -9.86
N SER A 95 26.24 15.36 -9.10
CA SER A 95 26.19 14.00 -9.60
C SER A 95 25.26 13.98 -10.82
N ALA A 96 25.77 13.61 -11.99
CA ALA A 96 24.95 13.46 -13.17
C ALA A 96 23.74 12.58 -12.83
N SER A 97 22.55 13.01 -13.25
CA SER A 97 21.33 12.22 -13.04
C SER A 97 21.52 10.82 -13.62
N LEU A 98 21.15 9.79 -12.85
CA LEU A 98 21.15 8.42 -13.35
C LEU A 98 20.16 8.32 -14.51
N MET A 99 20.65 8.00 -15.70
CA MET A 99 19.80 7.78 -16.88
C MET A 99 19.35 6.32 -16.91
N VAL A 100 18.08 6.09 -17.23
CA VAL A 100 17.48 4.76 -17.21
C VAL A 100 16.68 4.49 -18.49
N GLU A 101 16.67 3.22 -18.91
CA GLU A 101 15.91 2.76 -20.07
C GLU A 101 14.79 1.80 -19.62
N LYS A 102 13.58 2.04 -20.15
CA LYS A 102 12.46 1.12 -20.02
C LYS A 102 12.65 -0.07 -20.97
N ARG A 103 12.60 -1.28 -20.41
CA ARG A 103 12.70 -2.55 -21.13
C ARG A 103 11.39 -3.33 -21.02
N VAL A 104 11.21 -4.29 -21.91
CA VAL A 104 10.01 -5.14 -21.98
C VAL A 104 10.40 -6.58 -21.71
N PHE A 105 9.63 -7.25 -20.84
CA PHE A 105 9.65 -8.69 -20.71
C PHE A 105 8.33 -9.26 -21.23
N GLU A 106 8.43 -10.31 -22.05
CA GLU A 106 7.28 -10.95 -22.70
C GLU A 106 7.23 -12.45 -22.38
N MET A 107 6.02 -12.94 -22.15
CA MET A 107 5.74 -14.36 -22.02
C MET A 107 4.53 -14.75 -22.91
N PRO A 108 4.61 -15.83 -23.69
CA PRO A 108 3.48 -16.28 -24.49
C PRO A 108 2.26 -16.65 -23.66
N HIS A 109 2.49 -17.27 -22.50
CA HIS A 109 1.46 -17.75 -21.58
C HIS A 109 1.89 -17.56 -20.14
N PHE A 110 0.94 -17.22 -19.28
CA PHE A 110 1.10 -17.18 -17.84
C PHE A 110 -0.11 -17.81 -17.17
N THR A 111 0.11 -18.76 -16.28
CA THR A 111 -0.96 -19.35 -15.47
C THR A 111 -1.01 -18.65 -14.11
N THR A 112 -2.13 -18.00 -13.80
CA THR A 112 -2.32 -17.31 -12.54
C THR A 112 -2.36 -18.28 -11.36
N PHE A 113 -2.16 -17.77 -10.15
CA PHE A 113 -2.31 -18.54 -8.91
C PHE A 113 -3.69 -19.19 -8.80
N GLY A 114 -4.74 -18.53 -9.33
CA GLY A 114 -6.09 -19.07 -9.43
C GLY A 114 -6.30 -20.10 -10.56
N GLY A 115 -5.24 -20.49 -11.29
CA GLY A 115 -5.28 -21.52 -12.34
C GLY A 115 -5.84 -21.06 -13.69
N LYS A 116 -6.03 -19.74 -13.92
CA LYS A 116 -6.48 -19.19 -15.20
C LYS A 116 -5.27 -18.76 -16.04
N GLN A 117 -5.43 -18.84 -17.37
CA GLN A 117 -4.35 -18.43 -18.28
C GLN A 117 -4.53 -17.00 -18.79
N ILE A 118 -3.41 -16.27 -18.84
CA ILE A 118 -3.26 -15.00 -19.56
C ILE A 118 -2.30 -15.25 -20.72
N LYS A 119 -2.68 -14.81 -21.92
CA LYS A 119 -1.86 -14.96 -23.15
C LYS A 119 -1.13 -13.64 -23.44
N ASN A 120 0.05 -13.76 -24.07
CA ASN A 120 0.85 -12.62 -24.52
C ASN A 120 1.11 -11.59 -23.41
N VAL A 121 1.58 -12.06 -22.26
CA VAL A 121 1.90 -11.20 -21.13
C VAL A 121 3.11 -10.34 -21.45
N LYS A 122 2.99 -9.03 -21.20
CA LYS A 122 4.07 -8.04 -21.28
C LYS A 122 4.11 -7.22 -20.01
N VAL A 123 5.31 -7.05 -19.46
CA VAL A 123 5.55 -6.15 -18.34
C VAL A 123 6.82 -5.32 -18.58
N GLY A 124 6.78 -4.05 -18.18
CA GLY A 124 7.93 -3.18 -18.20
C GLY A 124 8.89 -3.47 -17.05
N TRP A 125 10.16 -3.22 -17.28
CA TRP A 125 11.17 -3.31 -16.23
C TRP A 125 12.32 -2.35 -16.48
N GLU A 126 13.04 -2.06 -15.44
CA GLU A 126 14.21 -1.19 -15.43
C GLU A 126 15.31 -1.82 -14.60
N ALA A 127 16.55 -1.43 -14.90
CA ALA A 127 17.70 -1.85 -14.12
C ALA A 127 18.72 -0.72 -13.95
N TYR A 128 19.40 -0.76 -12.81
CA TYR A 128 20.39 0.23 -12.39
C TYR A 128 21.65 -0.52 -11.89
N GLY A 129 22.83 -0.01 -12.21
CA GLY A 129 24.10 -0.65 -11.86
C GLY A 129 24.47 -1.80 -12.80
N THR A 130 25.42 -2.64 -12.37
CA THR A 130 25.99 -3.71 -13.19
C THR A 130 25.83 -5.08 -12.54
N LEU A 131 25.32 -6.03 -13.30
CA LEU A 131 25.22 -7.43 -12.89
C LEU A 131 26.62 -8.06 -12.87
N ASN A 132 27.03 -8.64 -11.75
CA ASN A 132 28.28 -9.34 -11.64
C ASN A 132 28.23 -10.71 -12.34
N ASP A 133 29.40 -11.30 -12.66
CA ASP A 133 29.49 -12.58 -13.38
C ASP A 133 28.80 -13.73 -12.63
N ALA A 134 28.84 -13.73 -11.30
CA ALA A 134 28.20 -14.72 -10.44
C ALA A 134 26.68 -14.50 -10.33
N LYS A 135 26.13 -13.37 -10.82
CA LYS A 135 24.74 -12.95 -10.71
C LYS A 135 24.21 -12.95 -9.25
N SER A 136 25.08 -12.65 -8.31
CA SER A 136 24.83 -12.73 -6.87
C SER A 136 24.50 -11.38 -6.22
N ASN A 137 24.61 -10.27 -6.98
CA ASN A 137 24.42 -8.91 -6.48
C ASN A 137 23.07 -8.27 -6.85
N VAL A 138 22.04 -9.09 -7.05
CA VAL A 138 20.74 -8.61 -7.54
C VAL A 138 19.82 -8.16 -6.40
N ILE A 139 19.36 -6.92 -6.47
CA ILE A 139 18.29 -6.40 -5.62
C ILE A 139 17.04 -6.16 -6.46
N LEU A 140 15.91 -6.74 -6.05
CA LEU A 140 14.61 -6.51 -6.68
C LEU A 140 13.85 -5.44 -5.93
N ILE A 141 13.44 -4.39 -6.64
CA ILE A 141 12.52 -3.36 -6.13
C ILE A 141 11.10 -3.66 -6.62
N THR A 142 10.17 -3.75 -5.69
CA THR A 142 8.76 -3.99 -5.96
C THR A 142 7.96 -2.73 -5.65
N HIS A 143 7.19 -2.22 -6.63
CA HIS A 143 6.55 -0.91 -6.51
C HIS A 143 5.23 -0.92 -5.69
N TYR A 144 4.85 0.24 -5.14
CA TYR A 144 3.60 0.46 -4.41
C TYR A 144 2.38 0.52 -5.35
N PHE A 145 1.16 0.57 -4.78
CA PHE A 145 -0.13 0.44 -5.47
C PHE A 145 -0.28 1.33 -6.73
N SER A 146 0.12 2.59 -6.66
CA SER A 146 0.06 3.51 -7.81
C SER A 146 1.45 3.86 -8.37
N GLY A 147 2.46 3.04 -8.08
CA GLY A 147 3.81 3.14 -8.62
C GLY A 147 3.98 2.39 -9.94
N SER A 148 5.21 2.39 -10.41
CA SER A 148 5.67 1.65 -11.58
C SER A 148 7.08 1.13 -11.34
N SER A 149 7.68 0.50 -12.34
CA SER A 149 9.08 0.09 -12.29
C SER A 149 10.08 1.27 -12.23
N HIS A 150 9.62 2.52 -12.41
CA HIS A 150 10.47 3.70 -12.35
C HIS A 150 10.86 4.04 -10.90
N ALA A 151 11.85 3.31 -10.36
CA ALA A 151 12.28 3.45 -8.98
C ALA A 151 13.33 4.55 -8.79
N ALA A 152 14.24 4.79 -9.76
CA ALA A 152 15.28 5.79 -9.67
C ALA A 152 15.67 6.33 -11.06
N GLY A 153 16.46 7.40 -11.09
CA GLY A 153 16.94 8.01 -12.33
C GLY A 153 15.85 8.71 -13.12
N LYS A 154 16.20 9.08 -14.36
CA LYS A 154 15.32 9.76 -15.32
C LYS A 154 15.40 9.08 -16.68
N TYR A 155 14.34 9.16 -17.48
CA TYR A 155 14.37 8.72 -18.89
C TYR A 155 14.98 9.79 -19.81
N ASP A 156 14.77 11.07 -19.47
CA ASP A 156 15.31 12.24 -20.16
C ASP A 156 15.82 13.25 -19.12
N GLU A 157 16.90 13.98 -19.46
CA GLU A 157 17.48 14.98 -18.55
C GLU A 157 16.46 16.06 -18.14
N ASN A 158 15.48 16.36 -19.03
CA ASN A 158 14.43 17.33 -18.80
C ASN A 158 13.23 16.79 -18.01
N ASP A 159 13.21 15.52 -17.64
CA ASP A 159 12.13 14.97 -16.82
C ASP A 159 11.98 15.78 -15.53
N PRO A 160 10.75 16.13 -15.14
CA PRO A 160 10.50 17.03 -14.01
C PRO A 160 10.89 16.42 -12.66
N ALA A 161 10.95 15.08 -12.57
CA ALA A 161 11.34 14.35 -11.38
C ALA A 161 11.97 13.01 -11.74
N PRO A 162 12.89 12.50 -10.93
CA PRO A 162 13.41 11.14 -11.05
C PRO A 162 12.41 10.13 -10.48
N GLY A 163 12.75 8.83 -10.56
CA GLY A 163 12.01 7.75 -9.93
C GLY A 163 11.81 7.96 -8.42
N TYR A 164 10.76 7.31 -7.89
CA TYR A 164 10.24 7.61 -6.54
C TYR A 164 11.21 7.33 -5.38
N TRP A 165 12.22 6.50 -5.55
CA TRP A 165 13.27 6.16 -4.59
C TRP A 165 14.67 6.58 -5.03
N ASP A 166 14.76 7.53 -5.96
CA ASP A 166 16.06 8.07 -6.38
C ASP A 166 16.90 8.55 -5.19
N SER A 167 16.26 9.02 -4.12
CA SER A 167 16.96 9.46 -2.91
C SER A 167 17.79 8.36 -2.22
N ILE A 168 17.48 7.07 -2.45
CA ILE A 168 18.17 5.94 -1.81
C ILE A 168 18.79 4.95 -2.80
N ILE A 169 18.49 5.03 -4.10
CA ILE A 169 19.04 4.16 -5.15
C ILE A 169 19.98 4.98 -6.02
N GLY A 170 21.23 4.55 -6.18
CA GLY A 170 22.24 5.20 -7.01
C GLY A 170 23.65 5.00 -6.49
N PRO A 171 24.67 5.49 -7.22
CA PRO A 171 26.07 5.39 -6.81
C PRO A 171 26.30 5.98 -5.40
N GLY A 172 26.88 5.18 -4.51
CA GLY A 172 27.15 5.58 -3.12
C GLY A 172 25.93 5.81 -2.24
N LYS A 173 24.67 5.60 -2.72
CA LYS A 173 23.43 5.73 -1.93
C LYS A 173 23.20 4.49 -1.04
N ALA A 174 22.09 4.42 -0.30
CA ALA A 174 21.77 3.31 0.61
C ALA A 174 21.66 1.96 -0.14
N ILE A 175 21.05 1.98 -1.32
CA ILE A 175 21.06 0.89 -2.31
C ILE A 175 22.07 1.30 -3.39
N ASP A 176 23.29 0.91 -3.17
CA ASP A 176 24.45 1.39 -3.93
C ASP A 176 24.57 0.66 -5.27
N THR A 177 24.34 1.38 -6.38
CA THR A 177 24.42 0.83 -7.73
C THR A 177 25.84 0.58 -8.23
N ASP A 178 26.89 1.04 -7.53
CA ASP A 178 28.26 0.64 -7.77
C ASP A 178 28.53 -0.82 -7.32
N ARG A 179 27.68 -1.35 -6.42
CA ARG A 179 27.78 -2.69 -5.85
C ARG A 179 26.67 -3.62 -6.31
N PHE A 180 25.47 -3.11 -6.45
CA PHE A 180 24.28 -3.90 -6.71
C PHE A 180 23.72 -3.65 -8.10
N TYR A 181 23.22 -4.72 -8.70
CA TYR A 181 22.36 -4.66 -9.86
C TYR A 181 20.92 -4.63 -9.40
N VAL A 182 20.31 -3.46 -9.49
CA VAL A 182 18.97 -3.22 -9.00
C VAL A 182 17.97 -3.36 -10.13
N ILE A 183 16.95 -4.21 -9.99
CA ILE A 183 15.88 -4.42 -10.97
C ILE A 183 14.58 -3.94 -10.38
N SER A 184 13.75 -3.26 -11.15
CA SER A 184 12.38 -2.90 -10.82
C SER A 184 11.43 -3.30 -11.95
N VAL A 185 10.22 -3.79 -11.62
CA VAL A 185 9.31 -4.42 -12.60
C VAL A 185 7.89 -3.89 -12.43
N ASP A 186 7.21 -3.55 -13.54
CA ASP A 186 5.79 -3.23 -13.54
C ASP A 186 4.96 -4.49 -13.21
N THR A 187 3.89 -4.35 -12.41
CA THR A 187 3.00 -5.48 -12.11
C THR A 187 1.99 -5.73 -13.25
N LEU A 188 1.40 -6.91 -13.29
CA LEU A 188 0.15 -7.14 -14.00
C LEU A 188 -0.92 -6.16 -13.49
N ALA A 189 -1.81 -5.74 -14.36
CA ALA A 189 -2.88 -4.77 -14.05
C ALA A 189 -2.35 -3.48 -13.37
N ASN A 190 -1.13 -3.01 -13.71
CA ASN A 190 -0.61 -1.76 -13.16
C ASN A 190 -1.61 -0.63 -13.36
N LEU A 191 -1.83 0.17 -12.31
CA LEU A 191 -2.85 1.23 -12.30
C LEU A 191 -2.66 2.27 -13.41
N ASN A 192 -1.41 2.59 -13.75
CA ASN A 192 -1.04 3.61 -14.72
C ASN A 192 -1.05 3.06 -16.17
N ALA A 193 -2.11 2.36 -16.56
CA ALA A 193 -2.24 1.67 -17.85
C ALA A 193 -2.13 2.60 -19.08
N TYR A 194 -2.29 3.91 -18.89
CA TYR A 194 -2.21 4.92 -19.96
C TYR A 194 -0.95 5.81 -19.86
N ASP A 195 -0.07 5.52 -18.95
CA ASP A 195 1.25 6.15 -18.87
C ASP A 195 2.17 5.54 -19.96
N PRO A 196 2.79 6.34 -20.83
CA PRO A 196 3.65 5.81 -21.90
C PRO A 196 4.89 5.05 -21.40
N HIS A 197 5.31 5.29 -20.16
CA HIS A 197 6.45 4.62 -19.54
C HIS A 197 6.06 3.38 -18.72
N VAL A 198 4.78 3.00 -18.68
CA VAL A 198 4.30 1.79 -18.00
C VAL A 198 3.91 0.73 -19.02
N ILE A 199 4.47 -0.47 -18.89
CA ILE A 199 4.12 -1.60 -19.74
C ILE A 199 3.53 -2.68 -18.84
N THR A 200 2.24 -2.97 -19.05
CA THR A 200 1.49 -3.91 -18.23
C THR A 200 0.47 -4.69 -19.05
N THR A 201 0.26 -5.94 -18.71
CA THR A 201 -0.89 -6.72 -19.20
C THR A 201 -1.96 -6.73 -18.12
N GLY A 202 -3.17 -6.33 -18.51
CA GLY A 202 -4.30 -6.18 -17.60
C GLY A 202 -5.63 -6.05 -18.33
N PRO A 203 -6.68 -5.57 -17.66
CA PRO A 203 -8.01 -5.38 -18.22
C PRO A 203 -8.06 -4.60 -19.52
N THR A 204 -7.20 -3.60 -19.72
CA THR A 204 -7.14 -2.80 -20.96
C THR A 204 -6.41 -3.49 -22.11
N SER A 205 -5.68 -4.58 -21.85
CA SER A 205 -4.95 -5.32 -22.88
C SER A 205 -5.89 -6.08 -23.80
N ILE A 206 -5.51 -6.22 -25.07
CA ILE A 206 -6.30 -6.99 -26.03
C ILE A 206 -6.20 -8.48 -25.75
N ASN A 207 -7.33 -9.12 -25.54
CA ASN A 207 -7.44 -10.57 -25.46
C ASN A 207 -7.22 -11.17 -26.84
N PRO A 208 -6.18 -12.00 -27.08
CA PRO A 208 -5.89 -12.58 -28.37
C PRO A 208 -7.00 -13.47 -28.95
N ASP A 209 -7.83 -14.04 -28.07
CA ASP A 209 -8.91 -14.95 -28.48
C ASP A 209 -10.13 -14.18 -29.02
N THR A 210 -10.35 -12.94 -28.59
CA THR A 210 -11.54 -12.17 -28.95
C THR A 210 -11.22 -10.94 -29.80
N GLY A 211 -9.96 -10.50 -29.84
CA GLY A 211 -9.54 -9.25 -30.48
C GLY A 211 -10.06 -7.98 -29.78
N LYS A 212 -10.61 -8.10 -28.55
CA LYS A 212 -11.15 -6.99 -27.75
C LYS A 212 -10.38 -6.87 -26.45
N PRO A 213 -10.43 -5.72 -25.74
CA PRO A 213 -9.91 -5.61 -24.39
C PRO A 213 -10.48 -6.71 -23.49
N TYR A 214 -9.66 -7.22 -22.57
CA TYR A 214 -10.12 -8.23 -21.59
C TYR A 214 -11.29 -7.73 -20.74
N GLY A 215 -11.26 -6.45 -20.33
CA GLY A 215 -12.25 -5.94 -19.36
C GLY A 215 -12.28 -6.79 -18.10
N LEU A 216 -13.47 -7.20 -17.65
CA LEU A 216 -13.66 -8.09 -16.51
C LEU A 216 -13.43 -9.58 -16.82
N ASP A 217 -13.21 -9.96 -18.07
CA ASP A 217 -12.77 -11.31 -18.43
C ASP A 217 -11.28 -11.53 -18.14
N PHE A 218 -10.53 -10.47 -17.80
CA PHE A 218 -9.16 -10.60 -17.31
C PHE A 218 -9.17 -11.46 -16.04
N PRO A 219 -8.30 -12.48 -15.93
CA PRO A 219 -8.26 -13.31 -14.73
C PRO A 219 -7.97 -12.50 -13.48
N VAL A 220 -8.59 -12.84 -12.36
CA VAL A 220 -8.19 -12.29 -11.06
C VAL A 220 -6.74 -12.63 -10.81
N VAL A 221 -5.94 -11.61 -10.56
CA VAL A 221 -4.53 -11.71 -10.21
C VAL A 221 -4.33 -11.43 -8.72
N THR A 222 -3.28 -12.01 -8.16
CA THR A 222 -2.90 -11.90 -6.75
C THR A 222 -1.48 -11.33 -6.64
N ILE A 223 -1.05 -11.01 -5.43
CA ILE A 223 0.35 -10.63 -5.17
C ILE A 223 1.32 -11.76 -5.61
N ARG A 224 0.93 -13.03 -5.45
CA ARG A 224 1.71 -14.18 -5.94
C ARG A 224 1.90 -14.13 -7.47
N ASP A 225 0.93 -13.68 -8.22
CA ASP A 225 1.03 -13.58 -9.67
C ASP A 225 2.07 -12.52 -10.07
N PHE A 226 2.13 -11.41 -9.36
CA PHE A 226 3.17 -10.39 -9.58
C PHE A 226 4.56 -10.96 -9.31
N VAL A 227 4.72 -11.66 -8.20
CA VAL A 227 5.96 -12.35 -7.81
C VAL A 227 6.37 -13.41 -8.85
N ASN A 228 5.43 -14.20 -9.35
CA ASN A 228 5.71 -15.23 -10.36
C ASN A 228 6.15 -14.65 -11.70
N VAL A 229 5.57 -13.52 -12.13
CA VAL A 229 6.00 -12.81 -13.35
C VAL A 229 7.41 -12.23 -13.18
N GLN A 230 7.69 -11.62 -12.02
CA GLN A 230 9.02 -11.11 -11.69
C GLN A 230 10.05 -12.25 -11.68
N LYS A 231 9.69 -13.41 -11.10
CA LYS A 231 10.55 -14.59 -11.09
C LYS A 231 10.88 -15.07 -12.51
N ALA A 232 9.88 -15.17 -13.38
CA ALA A 232 10.07 -15.56 -14.76
C ALA A 232 11.00 -14.59 -15.52
N LEU A 233 10.88 -13.27 -15.28
CA LEU A 233 11.84 -12.29 -15.80
C LEU A 233 13.25 -12.58 -15.30
N LEU A 234 13.45 -12.76 -14.01
CA LEU A 234 14.78 -13.02 -13.43
C LEU A 234 15.39 -14.30 -13.98
N GLU A 235 14.60 -15.37 -14.11
CA GLU A 235 15.03 -16.63 -14.73
C GLU A 235 15.44 -16.44 -16.19
N SER A 236 14.74 -15.61 -16.96
CA SER A 236 15.10 -15.30 -18.35
C SER A 236 16.44 -14.57 -18.47
N LEU A 237 16.83 -13.82 -17.43
CA LEU A 237 18.14 -13.18 -17.30
C LEU A 237 19.22 -14.12 -16.74
N GLY A 238 18.85 -15.38 -16.43
CA GLY A 238 19.73 -16.39 -15.81
C GLY A 238 20.05 -16.06 -14.36
N ILE A 239 19.22 -15.28 -13.68
CA ILE A 239 19.31 -14.97 -12.26
C ILE A 239 18.50 -16.02 -11.49
N SER A 240 19.10 -16.64 -10.49
CA SER A 240 18.51 -17.70 -9.68
C SER A 240 18.42 -17.38 -8.18
N LYS A 241 18.94 -16.21 -7.76
CA LYS A 241 18.91 -15.72 -6.38
C LYS A 241 18.82 -14.21 -6.34
N LEU A 242 18.19 -13.71 -5.29
CA LEU A 242 18.12 -12.30 -4.93
C LEU A 242 18.97 -12.04 -3.67
N TYR A 243 19.92 -11.13 -3.78
CA TYR A 243 20.62 -10.59 -2.62
C TYR A 243 19.63 -9.91 -1.66
N ALA A 244 18.67 -9.15 -2.22
CA ALA A 244 17.56 -8.61 -1.45
C ALA A 244 16.32 -8.41 -2.33
N VAL A 245 15.14 -8.41 -1.69
CA VAL A 245 13.89 -7.89 -2.24
C VAL A 245 13.37 -6.78 -1.33
N ILE A 246 13.01 -5.63 -1.93
CA ILE A 246 12.67 -4.41 -1.18
C ILE A 246 11.45 -3.75 -1.81
N GLY A 247 10.45 -3.39 -1.01
CA GLY A 247 9.31 -2.68 -1.55
C GLY A 247 8.48 -1.92 -0.52
N PRO A 248 7.83 -0.80 -0.94
CA PRO A 248 6.90 -0.05 -0.10
C PRO A 248 5.45 -0.48 -0.35
N SER A 249 4.62 -0.52 0.70
CA SER A 249 3.17 -0.72 0.61
C SER A 249 2.80 -2.04 -0.08
N MET A 250 2.05 -2.02 -1.19
CA MET A 250 1.81 -3.20 -2.03
C MET A 250 3.13 -3.86 -2.49
N GLY A 251 4.20 -3.08 -2.67
CA GLY A 251 5.54 -3.62 -2.92
C GLY A 251 6.08 -4.42 -1.75
N SER A 252 5.81 -4.01 -0.52
CA SER A 252 6.13 -4.80 0.67
C SER A 252 5.39 -6.14 0.70
N MET A 253 4.10 -6.16 0.30
CA MET A 253 3.35 -7.41 0.18
C MET A 253 4.03 -8.36 -0.81
N GLN A 254 4.52 -7.82 -1.94
CA GLN A 254 5.30 -8.59 -2.92
C GLN A 254 6.63 -9.07 -2.33
N ALA A 255 7.36 -8.23 -1.60
CA ALA A 255 8.64 -8.60 -0.98
C ALA A 255 8.47 -9.71 0.08
N ILE A 256 7.44 -9.62 0.90
CA ILE A 256 7.10 -10.66 1.89
C ILE A 256 6.67 -11.95 1.18
N ASP A 257 5.87 -11.86 0.11
CA ASP A 257 5.47 -13.04 -0.66
C ASP A 257 6.67 -13.71 -1.37
N TRP A 258 7.61 -12.93 -1.88
CA TRP A 258 8.89 -13.43 -2.42
C TRP A 258 9.64 -14.28 -1.38
N ALA A 259 9.85 -13.73 -0.18
CA ALA A 259 10.58 -14.40 0.89
C ALA A 259 9.85 -15.65 1.40
N SER A 260 8.51 -15.64 1.38
CA SER A 260 7.66 -16.74 1.82
C SER A 260 7.53 -17.86 0.79
N ALA A 261 7.31 -17.48 -0.48
CA ALA A 261 7.10 -18.42 -1.58
C ALA A 261 8.38 -19.06 -2.10
N TYR A 262 9.46 -18.29 -2.06
CA TYR A 262 10.76 -18.68 -2.62
C TYR A 262 11.89 -18.47 -1.60
N PRO A 263 11.83 -19.17 -0.43
CA PRO A 263 12.75 -18.95 0.68
C PRO A 263 14.21 -19.23 0.33
N ASP A 264 14.49 -20.07 -0.68
CA ASP A 264 15.85 -20.38 -1.13
C ASP A 264 16.39 -19.37 -2.16
N TRP A 265 15.53 -18.45 -2.63
CA TRP A 265 15.89 -17.40 -3.57
C TRP A 265 16.29 -16.09 -2.88
N VAL A 266 15.73 -15.80 -1.72
CA VAL A 266 15.81 -14.49 -1.08
C VAL A 266 16.72 -14.56 0.15
N GLU A 267 17.84 -13.81 0.12
CA GLU A 267 18.73 -13.72 1.27
C GLU A 267 18.28 -12.66 2.28
N ARG A 268 17.76 -11.53 1.78
CA ARG A 268 17.27 -10.39 2.60
C ARG A 268 15.96 -9.86 2.09
N MET A 269 15.08 -9.47 3.01
CA MET A 269 13.79 -8.83 2.68
C MET A 269 13.64 -7.54 3.47
N ILE A 270 13.32 -6.43 2.78
CA ILE A 270 13.00 -5.14 3.41
C ILE A 270 11.56 -4.76 3.08
N SER A 271 10.73 -4.70 4.11
CA SER A 271 9.33 -4.30 4.05
C SER A 271 9.18 -2.85 4.51
N VAL A 272 8.83 -1.94 3.61
CA VAL A 272 8.63 -0.52 3.94
C VAL A 272 7.15 -0.20 3.95
N ILE A 273 6.61 0.40 5.03
CA ILE A 273 5.18 0.74 5.19
C ILE A 273 4.25 -0.40 4.76
N GLY A 274 4.54 -1.61 5.22
CA GLY A 274 3.94 -2.83 4.71
C GLY A 274 3.06 -3.57 5.70
N ALA A 275 2.54 -4.71 5.23
CA ALA A 275 1.73 -5.63 6.01
C ALA A 275 2.04 -7.07 5.64
N GLY A 276 2.07 -7.98 6.61
CA GLY A 276 2.18 -9.43 6.36
C GLY A 276 0.88 -10.05 5.83
N GLN A 277 -0.23 -9.36 5.99
CA GLN A 277 -1.55 -9.74 5.47
C GLN A 277 -2.47 -8.52 5.39
N SER A 278 -3.51 -8.61 4.56
CA SER A 278 -4.67 -7.73 4.65
C SER A 278 -5.65 -8.32 5.65
N ASP A 279 -5.73 -7.72 6.85
CA ASP A 279 -6.72 -8.11 7.84
C ASP A 279 -8.13 -7.63 7.47
N ALA A 280 -9.13 -7.91 8.31
CA ALA A 280 -10.52 -7.55 8.04
C ALA A 280 -10.72 -6.03 7.89
N TRP A 281 -9.99 -5.21 8.68
CA TRP A 281 -10.02 -3.75 8.58
C TRP A 281 -9.47 -3.27 7.25
N THR A 282 -8.27 -3.71 6.89
CA THR A 282 -7.60 -3.36 5.63
C THR A 282 -8.43 -3.80 4.43
N THR A 283 -8.97 -5.02 4.46
CA THR A 283 -9.84 -5.56 3.40
C THR A 283 -11.08 -4.69 3.19
N ALA A 284 -11.76 -4.28 4.28
CA ALA A 284 -12.92 -3.40 4.22
C ALA A 284 -12.57 -1.99 3.74
N ALA A 285 -11.43 -1.44 4.20
CA ALA A 285 -10.96 -0.12 3.78
C ALA A 285 -10.62 -0.07 2.27
N LEU A 286 -10.01 -1.14 1.74
CA LEU A 286 -9.72 -1.27 0.31
C LEU A 286 -11.00 -1.29 -0.54
N GLU A 287 -12.11 -1.87 -0.05
CA GLU A 287 -13.39 -1.88 -0.75
C GLU A 287 -13.96 -0.46 -0.95
N HIS A 288 -13.68 0.46 -0.03
CA HIS A 288 -14.08 1.87 -0.21
C HIS A 288 -13.43 2.51 -1.46
N TRP A 289 -12.27 2.01 -1.91
CA TRP A 289 -11.63 2.50 -3.13
C TRP A 289 -12.28 1.95 -4.39
N ALA A 290 -12.84 0.74 -4.33
CA ALA A 290 -13.54 0.11 -5.45
C ALA A 290 -14.95 0.67 -5.64
N THR A 291 -15.65 0.95 -4.57
CA THR A 291 -17.07 1.33 -4.56
C THR A 291 -17.40 2.54 -5.45
N PRO A 292 -16.68 3.68 -5.45
CA PRO A 292 -17.02 4.80 -6.31
C PRO A 292 -16.97 4.47 -7.80
N ILE A 293 -16.05 3.59 -8.21
CA ILE A 293 -15.94 3.15 -9.60
C ILE A 293 -17.17 2.34 -9.99
N THR A 294 -17.55 1.36 -9.18
CA THR A 294 -18.68 0.46 -9.50
C THR A 294 -20.04 1.17 -9.46
N LEU A 295 -20.14 2.30 -8.76
CA LEU A 295 -21.31 3.18 -8.73
C LEU A 295 -21.35 4.21 -9.86
N ASP A 296 -20.25 4.44 -10.58
CA ASP A 296 -20.22 5.35 -11.73
C ASP A 296 -20.95 4.69 -12.90
N LYS A 297 -21.96 5.39 -13.44
CA LYS A 297 -22.76 4.90 -14.58
C LYS A 297 -21.91 4.53 -15.81
N ASN A 298 -20.78 5.23 -16.00
CA ASN A 298 -19.89 5.00 -17.11
C ASN A 298 -19.03 3.73 -16.94
N TRP A 299 -18.98 3.15 -15.75
CA TRP A 299 -18.29 1.87 -15.54
C TRP A 299 -18.93 0.72 -16.31
N ASN A 300 -20.27 0.75 -16.46
CA ASN A 300 -21.04 -0.15 -17.32
C ASN A 300 -20.61 -1.62 -17.18
N ASN A 301 -20.56 -2.13 -15.95
CA ASN A 301 -20.08 -3.47 -15.63
C ASN A 301 -18.69 -3.78 -16.22
N GLY A 302 -17.78 -2.81 -16.13
CA GLY A 302 -16.40 -2.95 -16.59
C GLY A 302 -16.19 -2.85 -18.11
N THR A 303 -17.24 -2.51 -18.87
CA THR A 303 -17.17 -2.38 -20.32
C THR A 303 -17.29 -0.90 -20.72
N TYR A 304 -16.18 -0.28 -21.07
CA TYR A 304 -16.10 1.13 -21.49
C TYR A 304 -14.91 1.35 -22.44
N SER A 305 -14.96 2.41 -23.25
CA SER A 305 -13.78 2.91 -23.96
C SER A 305 -13.02 3.92 -23.10
N LYS A 306 -11.79 4.24 -23.48
CA LYS A 306 -10.98 5.26 -22.77
C LYS A 306 -11.70 6.62 -22.70
N GLU A 307 -12.40 6.99 -23.75
CA GLU A 307 -13.14 8.27 -23.87
C GLU A 307 -14.39 8.30 -22.99
N GLN A 308 -14.95 7.13 -22.68
CA GLN A 308 -16.15 6.96 -21.87
C GLN A 308 -15.87 6.35 -20.50
N ALA A 309 -14.59 6.34 -20.09
CA ALA A 309 -14.17 5.76 -18.82
C ALA A 309 -14.93 6.38 -17.62
N PRO A 310 -15.10 5.64 -16.52
CA PRO A 310 -15.76 6.09 -15.29
C PRO A 310 -14.84 7.04 -14.50
N LEU A 311 -14.49 8.19 -15.11
CA LEU A 311 -13.50 9.13 -14.57
C LEU A 311 -13.96 9.79 -13.26
N ASN A 312 -15.26 9.95 -13.04
CA ASN A 312 -15.76 10.52 -11.79
C ASN A 312 -15.59 9.51 -10.62
N GLY A 313 -15.93 8.25 -10.87
CA GLY A 313 -15.72 7.16 -9.93
C GLY A 313 -14.23 6.96 -9.62
N LEU A 314 -13.39 6.91 -10.66
CA LEU A 314 -11.95 6.80 -10.52
C LEU A 314 -11.36 7.99 -9.73
N ALA A 315 -11.76 9.22 -10.04
CA ALA A 315 -11.31 10.40 -9.30
C ALA A 315 -11.76 10.34 -7.83
N ALA A 316 -13.00 9.93 -7.53
CA ALA A 316 -13.48 9.75 -6.16
C ALA A 316 -12.68 8.69 -5.41
N SER A 317 -12.36 7.56 -6.04
CA SER A 317 -11.46 6.54 -5.48
C SER A 317 -10.06 7.11 -5.18
N LEU A 318 -9.49 7.89 -6.09
CA LEU A 318 -8.17 8.52 -5.89
C LEU A 318 -8.19 9.60 -4.80
N MET A 319 -9.33 10.27 -4.55
CA MET A 319 -9.50 11.16 -3.39
C MET A 319 -9.41 10.37 -2.09
N LEU A 320 -10.10 9.23 -1.98
CA LEU A 320 -10.06 8.35 -0.82
C LEU A 320 -8.66 7.80 -0.59
N ILE A 321 -8.00 7.30 -1.64
CA ILE A 321 -6.61 6.82 -1.56
C ILE A 321 -5.68 7.92 -1.05
N THR A 322 -5.81 9.15 -1.58
CA THR A 322 -4.97 10.27 -1.18
C THR A 322 -5.20 10.65 0.29
N GLN A 323 -6.46 10.65 0.75
CA GLN A 323 -6.81 10.95 2.13
C GLN A 323 -6.31 9.87 3.10
N ASN A 324 -6.43 8.59 2.75
CA ASN A 324 -5.95 7.50 3.59
C ASN A 324 -4.41 7.45 3.66
N ALA A 325 -3.72 7.87 2.59
CA ALA A 325 -2.27 7.85 2.52
C ALA A 325 -1.58 9.01 3.25
N LEU A 326 -2.31 10.08 3.58
CA LEU A 326 -1.78 11.29 4.19
C LEU A 326 -2.39 11.54 5.58
N THR A 327 -1.68 12.29 6.41
CA THR A 327 -2.13 12.57 7.78
C THR A 327 -3.05 13.79 7.88
N PRO A 328 -3.85 13.89 8.97
CA PRO A 328 -4.56 15.13 9.30
C PRO A 328 -3.65 16.34 9.39
N SER A 329 -2.43 16.19 9.90
CA SER A 329 -1.43 17.27 9.97
C SER A 329 -1.08 17.82 8.58
N PHE A 330 -0.86 16.94 7.60
CA PHE A 330 -0.62 17.33 6.20
C PHE A 330 -1.82 18.08 5.61
N PHE A 331 -3.05 17.56 5.79
CA PHE A 331 -4.26 18.21 5.30
C PHE A 331 -4.49 19.58 5.93
N ASN A 332 -4.28 19.71 7.25
CA ASN A 332 -4.41 20.99 7.95
C ASN A 332 -3.37 22.02 7.47
N GLN A 333 -2.13 21.60 7.26
CA GLN A 333 -1.09 22.48 6.70
C GLN A 333 -1.42 22.90 5.27
N THR A 334 -1.87 21.97 4.42
CA THR A 334 -2.34 22.28 3.05
C THR A 334 -3.53 23.23 3.08
N GLY A 335 -4.50 22.99 3.96
CA GLY A 335 -5.64 23.88 4.17
C GLY A 335 -5.22 25.30 4.53
N ASN A 336 -4.27 25.46 5.45
CA ASN A 336 -3.71 26.77 5.80
C ASN A 336 -3.09 27.47 4.59
N THR A 337 -2.30 26.75 3.77
CA THR A 337 -1.70 27.28 2.54
C THR A 337 -2.74 27.73 1.52
N LEU A 338 -3.87 27.01 1.43
CA LEU A 338 -4.99 27.33 0.53
C LEU A 338 -5.91 28.42 1.08
N GLY A 339 -5.68 28.92 2.29
CA GLY A 339 -6.57 29.86 2.97
C GLY A 339 -7.90 29.24 3.38
N TYR A 340 -7.93 27.92 3.68
CA TYR A 340 -9.13 27.22 4.13
C TYR A 340 -9.72 27.89 5.38
N LYS A 341 -11.05 28.03 5.37
CA LYS A 341 -11.86 28.50 6.52
C LYS A 341 -13.02 27.55 6.73
N ASN A 342 -13.46 27.38 7.98
CA ASN A 342 -14.63 26.57 8.29
C ASN A 342 -15.89 27.09 7.60
N VAL A 343 -16.01 28.41 7.47
CA VAL A 343 -17.12 29.06 6.75
C VAL A 343 -16.57 29.80 5.54
N GLU A 344 -16.61 29.13 4.40
CA GLU A 344 -16.33 29.73 3.09
C GLU A 344 -17.63 30.16 2.40
N SER A 345 -17.63 31.32 1.74
CA SER A 345 -18.86 31.90 1.16
C SER A 345 -19.49 31.02 0.07
N ALA A 346 -18.70 30.40 -0.79
CA ALA A 346 -19.23 29.57 -1.86
C ALA A 346 -19.97 28.33 -1.33
N PRO A 347 -19.41 27.44 -0.49
CA PRO A 347 -20.14 26.30 0.05
C PRO A 347 -21.24 26.71 1.06
N LEU A 348 -21.16 27.89 1.68
CA LEU A 348 -22.24 28.40 2.52
C LEU A 348 -23.50 28.74 1.71
N ASN A 349 -23.33 29.25 0.49
CA ASN A 349 -24.43 29.77 -0.32
C ASN A 349 -25.00 28.74 -1.33
N ASP A 350 -24.22 27.69 -1.68
CA ASP A 350 -24.66 26.68 -2.64
C ASP A 350 -24.09 25.30 -2.28
N ILE A 351 -24.98 24.33 -2.01
CA ILE A 351 -24.63 22.95 -1.67
C ILE A 351 -23.78 22.24 -2.75
N ARG A 352 -23.80 22.70 -3.99
CA ARG A 352 -23.00 22.17 -5.09
C ARG A 352 -21.55 22.65 -5.05
N GLN A 353 -21.26 23.69 -4.29
CA GLN A 353 -19.93 24.24 -4.12
C GLN A 353 -19.19 23.49 -3.02
N SER A 354 -17.87 23.39 -3.14
CA SER A 354 -17.01 22.70 -2.20
C SER A 354 -15.99 23.64 -1.57
N HIS A 355 -15.55 23.32 -0.36
CA HIS A 355 -14.45 24.03 0.31
C HIS A 355 -13.16 23.95 -0.53
N SER A 356 -12.29 24.93 -0.35
CA SER A 356 -10.98 25.03 -1.04
C SER A 356 -10.16 23.76 -0.94
N ILE A 357 -10.08 23.14 0.23
CA ILE A 357 -9.35 21.89 0.46
C ILE A 357 -9.95 20.70 -0.32
N VAL A 358 -11.27 20.65 -0.46
CA VAL A 358 -11.96 19.60 -1.22
C VAL A 358 -11.70 19.79 -2.72
N ASN A 359 -11.71 21.03 -3.21
CA ASN A 359 -11.39 21.34 -4.60
C ASN A 359 -9.95 20.96 -4.93
N TRP A 360 -8.99 21.28 -4.06
CA TRP A 360 -7.60 20.85 -4.20
C TRP A 360 -7.48 19.31 -4.32
N LEU A 361 -8.13 18.57 -3.42
CA LEU A 361 -8.10 17.12 -3.43
C LEU A 361 -8.71 16.52 -4.70
N ARG A 362 -9.81 17.10 -5.17
CA ARG A 362 -10.51 16.70 -6.41
C ARG A 362 -9.66 16.93 -7.66
N GLU A 363 -9.06 18.10 -7.79
CA GLU A 363 -8.23 18.42 -8.97
C GLU A 363 -6.95 17.55 -9.02
N ARG A 364 -6.34 17.28 -7.87
CA ARG A 364 -5.23 16.32 -7.75
C ARG A 364 -5.64 14.93 -8.22
N ALA A 365 -6.80 14.46 -7.79
CA ALA A 365 -7.34 13.15 -8.20
C ALA A 365 -7.65 13.09 -9.70
N LYS A 366 -8.30 14.11 -10.26
CA LYS A 366 -8.59 14.20 -11.71
C LYS A 366 -7.31 14.21 -12.55
N THR A 367 -6.28 14.90 -12.12
CA THR A 367 -5.00 14.95 -12.83
C THR A 367 -4.36 13.56 -12.88
N ARG A 368 -4.35 12.83 -11.78
CA ARG A 368 -3.81 11.46 -11.72
C ARG A 368 -4.66 10.47 -12.54
N ALA A 369 -5.97 10.62 -12.55
CA ALA A 369 -6.87 9.73 -13.28
C ALA A 369 -6.59 9.67 -14.80
N LYS A 370 -5.91 10.68 -15.38
CA LYS A 370 -5.64 10.75 -16.83
C LYS A 370 -4.72 9.61 -17.32
N SER A 371 -3.81 9.14 -16.49
CA SER A 371 -2.89 8.04 -16.82
C SER A 371 -3.37 6.67 -16.28
N MET A 372 -4.48 6.63 -15.54
CA MET A 372 -4.94 5.46 -14.80
C MET A 372 -6.20 4.84 -15.39
N ASP A 373 -6.38 3.54 -15.18
CA ASP A 373 -7.59 2.81 -15.58
C ASP A 373 -8.39 2.30 -14.38
N ALA A 374 -9.71 2.42 -14.47
CA ALA A 374 -10.61 2.08 -13.37
C ALA A 374 -10.67 0.57 -13.10
N ASN A 375 -10.73 -0.27 -14.14
CA ASN A 375 -10.71 -1.72 -13.96
C ASN A 375 -9.37 -2.18 -13.38
N HIS A 376 -8.23 -1.60 -13.82
CA HIS A 376 -6.92 -1.90 -13.22
C HIS A 376 -6.91 -1.60 -11.72
N LEU A 377 -7.53 -0.49 -11.27
CA LEU A 377 -7.68 -0.20 -9.85
C LEU A 377 -8.42 -1.32 -9.11
N LEU A 378 -9.54 -1.80 -9.66
CA LEU A 378 -10.34 -2.87 -9.05
C LEU A 378 -9.53 -4.17 -8.92
N TYR A 379 -8.72 -4.52 -9.93
CA TYR A 379 -7.86 -5.70 -9.89
C TYR A 379 -6.76 -5.58 -8.85
N LEU A 380 -6.11 -4.42 -8.71
CA LEU A 380 -5.11 -4.19 -7.68
C LEU A 380 -5.72 -4.18 -6.27
N VAL A 381 -6.91 -3.59 -6.09
CA VAL A 381 -7.67 -3.68 -4.84
C VAL A 381 -7.89 -5.15 -4.47
N ARG A 382 -8.38 -5.96 -5.41
CA ARG A 382 -8.63 -7.38 -5.17
C ARG A 382 -7.34 -8.14 -4.85
N ALA A 383 -6.23 -7.88 -5.55
CA ALA A 383 -4.95 -8.49 -5.27
C ALA A 383 -4.46 -8.20 -3.85
N CYS A 384 -4.61 -6.93 -3.39
CA CYS A 384 -4.29 -6.54 -2.03
C CYS A 384 -5.25 -7.15 -1.00
N GLN A 385 -6.56 -7.19 -1.25
CA GLN A 385 -7.56 -7.80 -0.35
C GLN A 385 -7.28 -9.29 -0.09
N LEU A 386 -6.80 -10.02 -1.11
CA LEU A 386 -6.50 -11.46 -1.04
C LEU A 386 -5.13 -11.76 -0.40
N PHE A 387 -4.36 -10.74 -0.02
CA PHE A 387 -3.00 -10.96 0.43
C PHE A 387 -2.91 -11.47 1.87
N VAL A 388 -2.19 -12.58 2.00
CA VAL A 388 -1.56 -13.09 3.22
C VAL A 388 -0.20 -13.68 2.83
N ALA A 389 0.82 -13.52 3.67
CA ALA A 389 2.17 -13.99 3.42
C ALA A 389 2.18 -15.45 2.91
N GLY A 390 2.86 -15.66 1.79
CA GLY A 390 2.96 -16.98 1.15
C GLY A 390 1.66 -17.53 0.57
N HIS A 391 0.55 -16.76 0.58
CA HIS A 391 -0.79 -17.25 0.24
C HIS A 391 -1.18 -18.55 0.98
N GLN A 392 -0.75 -18.64 2.25
CA GLN A 392 -1.09 -19.73 3.17
C GLN A 392 -2.43 -19.45 3.87
N GLY A 393 -2.89 -20.38 4.69
CA GLY A 393 -4.18 -20.25 5.40
C GLY A 393 -4.22 -19.10 6.42
N ASN A 394 -3.07 -18.69 6.98
CA ASN A 394 -2.93 -17.59 7.92
C ASN A 394 -1.51 -16.99 7.89
N LEU A 395 -1.36 -15.84 8.56
CA LEU A 395 -0.08 -15.12 8.63
C LEU A 395 1.06 -15.98 9.21
N GLU A 396 0.81 -16.72 10.29
CA GLU A 396 1.82 -17.53 10.97
C GLU A 396 2.43 -18.58 10.04
N GLN A 397 1.58 -19.32 9.31
CA GLN A 397 2.03 -20.31 8.33
C GLN A 397 2.86 -19.69 7.20
N GLY A 398 2.44 -18.51 6.71
CA GLY A 398 3.17 -17.79 5.69
C GLY A 398 4.54 -17.30 6.16
N LEU A 399 4.63 -16.77 7.37
CA LEU A 399 5.88 -16.31 7.95
C LEU A 399 6.85 -17.45 8.27
N ALA A 400 6.33 -18.62 8.66
CA ALA A 400 7.16 -19.81 8.99
C ALA A 400 8.03 -20.30 7.82
N SER A 401 7.67 -19.97 6.59
CA SER A 401 8.45 -20.33 5.39
C SER A 401 9.64 -19.41 5.16
N ILE A 402 9.69 -18.22 5.77
CA ILE A 402 10.70 -17.19 5.49
C ILE A 402 12.03 -17.57 6.13
N LYS A 403 13.08 -17.70 5.30
CA LYS A 403 14.47 -17.93 5.73
C LYS A 403 15.32 -16.66 5.69
N ALA A 404 14.90 -15.69 4.90
CA ALA A 404 15.60 -14.43 4.69
C ALA A 404 15.78 -13.66 6.00
N LYS A 405 16.90 -12.93 6.14
CA LYS A 405 16.98 -11.83 7.11
C LYS A 405 15.94 -10.78 6.76
N THR A 406 15.27 -10.19 7.74
CA THR A 406 14.17 -9.26 7.47
C THR A 406 14.33 -7.93 8.17
N LEU A 407 13.99 -6.85 7.48
CA LEU A 407 13.91 -5.49 8.02
C LEU A 407 12.53 -4.91 7.74
N PHE A 408 11.80 -4.52 8.78
CA PHE A 408 10.53 -3.83 8.70
C PHE A 408 10.70 -2.34 9.00
N ILE A 409 10.12 -1.50 8.14
CA ILE A 409 10.19 -0.03 8.24
C ILE A 409 8.76 0.56 8.18
N PRO A 410 7.93 0.40 9.22
CA PRO A 410 6.63 1.07 9.29
C PRO A 410 6.77 2.57 9.46
N ALA A 411 5.76 3.35 9.04
CA ALA A 411 5.63 4.76 9.37
C ALA A 411 4.69 4.95 10.57
N GLN A 412 5.13 5.65 11.61
CA GLN A 412 4.38 5.79 12.86
C GLN A 412 3.00 6.42 12.67
N THR A 413 2.86 7.31 11.71
CA THR A 413 1.63 8.06 11.43
C THR A 413 0.81 7.49 10.27
N ASP A 414 1.11 6.27 9.83
CA ASP A 414 0.40 5.60 8.73
C ASP A 414 -1.03 5.26 9.14
N LEU A 415 -2.00 5.74 8.34
CA LEU A 415 -3.43 5.50 8.54
C LEU A 415 -3.99 4.47 7.53
N LEU A 416 -3.18 4.03 6.58
CA LEU A 416 -3.56 3.09 5.53
C LEU A 416 -3.13 1.66 5.87
N LEU A 417 -1.83 1.41 5.95
CA LEU A 417 -1.25 0.17 6.48
C LEU A 417 -0.64 0.49 7.85
N MET A 418 -1.50 0.48 8.86
CA MET A 418 -1.17 0.92 10.20
C MET A 418 0.05 0.16 10.76
N PRO A 419 0.90 0.80 11.58
CA PRO A 419 2.17 0.23 12.06
C PRO A 419 2.06 -1.16 12.67
N TYR A 420 0.94 -1.48 13.33
CA TYR A 420 0.73 -2.79 13.95
C TYR A 420 0.79 -3.96 12.96
N LEU A 421 0.50 -3.73 11.66
CA LEU A 421 0.58 -4.78 10.63
C LEU A 421 2.03 -5.23 10.38
N SER A 422 2.95 -4.27 10.29
CA SER A 422 4.40 -4.56 10.22
C SER A 422 4.92 -5.12 11.53
N GLN A 423 4.47 -4.58 12.68
CA GLN A 423 4.86 -5.04 14.00
C GLN A 423 4.44 -6.51 14.24
N SER A 424 3.23 -6.89 13.83
CA SER A 424 2.73 -8.26 13.94
C SER A 424 3.56 -9.25 13.10
N ALA A 425 3.92 -8.87 11.87
CA ALA A 425 4.78 -9.70 11.03
C ALA A 425 6.19 -9.86 11.63
N HIS A 426 6.78 -8.76 12.08
CA HIS A 426 8.08 -8.75 12.78
C HIS A 426 8.05 -9.63 14.05
N GLN A 427 7.05 -9.47 14.91
CA GLN A 427 6.88 -10.27 16.12
C GLN A 427 6.69 -11.75 15.80
N GLY A 428 5.89 -12.09 14.78
CA GLY A 428 5.73 -13.45 14.31
C GLY A 428 7.05 -14.09 13.92
N LEU A 429 7.85 -13.42 13.10
CA LEU A 429 9.19 -13.91 12.70
C LEU A 429 10.13 -14.04 13.89
N THR A 430 10.18 -13.05 14.77
CA THR A 430 11.04 -13.08 15.95
C THR A 430 10.68 -14.25 16.88
N SER A 431 9.38 -14.54 17.05
CA SER A 431 8.92 -15.68 17.86
C SER A 431 9.33 -17.04 17.29
N MET A 432 9.61 -17.10 15.98
CA MET A 432 10.11 -18.28 15.27
C MET A 432 11.65 -18.32 15.18
N ASN A 433 12.35 -17.43 15.94
CA ASN A 433 13.82 -17.27 15.90
C ASN A 433 14.37 -16.87 14.51
N ASN A 434 13.58 -16.20 13.69
CA ASN A 434 14.07 -15.61 12.46
C ASN A 434 14.80 -14.28 12.75
N ASP A 435 15.86 -13.98 11.98
CA ASP A 435 16.61 -12.72 12.07
C ASP A 435 15.76 -11.57 11.51
N SER A 436 15.05 -10.90 12.40
CA SER A 436 14.11 -9.83 12.08
C SER A 436 14.40 -8.57 12.88
N THR A 437 14.47 -7.45 12.18
CA THR A 437 14.71 -6.10 12.73
C THR A 437 13.56 -5.18 12.36
N LEU A 438 13.24 -4.23 13.23
CA LEU A 438 12.24 -3.18 12.98
C LEU A 438 12.80 -1.81 13.32
N VAL A 439 12.69 -0.86 12.38
CA VAL A 439 12.96 0.56 12.59
C VAL A 439 11.75 1.37 12.10
N THR A 440 11.55 2.59 12.60
CA THR A 440 10.31 3.33 12.33
C THR A 440 10.57 4.67 11.64
N LEU A 441 9.80 5.01 10.62
CA LEU A 441 9.72 6.34 10.04
C LEU A 441 8.84 7.23 10.92
N ASN A 442 9.40 8.32 11.44
CA ASN A 442 8.74 9.21 12.41
C ASN A 442 8.26 10.54 11.79
N GLY A 443 7.99 10.56 10.50
CA GLY A 443 7.55 11.77 9.80
C GLY A 443 6.04 12.06 9.95
N LYS A 444 5.58 13.09 9.22
CA LYS A 444 4.19 13.59 9.27
C LYS A 444 3.36 13.31 8.02
N LEU A 445 3.91 12.55 7.07
CA LEU A 445 3.25 12.26 5.79
C LEU A 445 2.41 10.97 5.80
N GLY A 446 2.36 10.24 6.92
CA GLY A 446 1.60 9.00 7.01
C GLY A 446 2.19 7.89 6.14
N HIS A 447 1.35 7.27 5.32
CA HIS A 447 1.77 6.20 4.41
C HIS A 447 2.82 6.66 3.40
N LEU A 448 2.77 7.94 2.98
CA LEU A 448 3.74 8.46 2.01
C LEU A 448 5.16 8.62 2.57
N GLU A 449 5.40 8.50 3.89
CA GLU A 449 6.76 8.50 4.45
C GLU A 449 7.65 7.43 3.78
N GLY A 450 7.12 6.23 3.55
CA GLY A 450 7.87 5.15 2.93
C GLY A 450 8.11 5.31 1.43
N VAL A 451 7.40 6.23 0.77
CA VAL A 451 7.58 6.52 -0.66
C VAL A 451 8.47 7.75 -0.87
N THR A 452 8.18 8.84 -0.14
CA THR A 452 8.81 10.15 -0.41
C THR A 452 9.91 10.51 0.57
N ASN A 453 9.97 9.90 1.74
CA ASN A 453 10.90 10.22 2.83
C ASN A 453 11.64 8.99 3.40
N VAL A 454 11.71 7.91 2.63
CA VAL A 454 12.40 6.67 3.02
C VAL A 454 13.89 6.90 3.32
N SER A 455 14.49 7.94 2.73
CA SER A 455 15.88 8.35 2.99
C SER A 455 16.16 8.67 4.46
N ALA A 456 15.13 8.97 5.26
CA ALA A 456 15.28 9.08 6.72
C ALA A 456 15.77 7.77 7.38
N GLN A 457 15.62 6.62 6.72
CA GLN A 457 16.14 5.33 7.15
C GLN A 457 17.27 4.79 6.23
N ALA A 458 17.89 5.66 5.43
CA ALA A 458 18.96 5.28 4.50
C ALA A 458 20.12 4.55 5.19
N GLN A 459 20.51 5.00 6.40
CA GLN A 459 21.57 4.36 7.17
C GLN A 459 21.18 2.94 7.61
N ALA A 460 19.97 2.74 8.11
CA ALA A 460 19.47 1.43 8.52
C ALA A 460 19.40 0.46 7.33
N ILE A 461 18.90 0.93 6.17
CA ILE A 461 18.85 0.14 4.93
C ILE A 461 20.28 -0.24 4.50
N ARG A 462 21.21 0.71 4.47
CA ARG A 462 22.61 0.44 4.12
C ARG A 462 23.25 -0.60 5.04
N GLN A 463 23.14 -0.40 6.35
CA GLN A 463 23.72 -1.32 7.34
C GLN A 463 23.14 -2.73 7.21
N PHE A 464 21.83 -2.84 6.98
CA PHE A 464 21.17 -4.12 6.77
C PHE A 464 21.68 -4.86 5.52
N LEU A 465 21.95 -4.12 4.45
CA LEU A 465 22.49 -4.67 3.20
C LEU A 465 23.99 -4.98 3.31
N GLU A 466 24.74 -4.37 4.23
CA GLU A 466 26.21 -4.51 4.37
C GLU A 466 26.65 -5.54 5.43
N ASN A 467 25.78 -5.98 6.32
CA ASN A 467 26.14 -6.75 7.52
C ASN A 467 26.67 -8.18 7.30
N ASP A 468 27.10 -8.53 6.10
CA ASP A 468 27.81 -9.79 5.82
C ASP A 468 29.10 -9.55 4.99
N LYS A 469 29.99 -8.68 5.48
CA LYS A 469 31.32 -8.48 4.84
C LYS A 469 32.16 -9.76 4.66
N ALA A 470 31.73 -10.88 5.22
CA ALA A 470 32.45 -12.17 5.14
C ALA A 470 32.14 -13.01 3.89
N ALA A 471 31.13 -12.65 3.08
CA ALA A 471 30.68 -13.46 1.93
C ALA A 471 31.04 -12.85 0.54
N MET A 472 31.76 -11.73 0.51
CA MET A 472 32.13 -11.00 -0.74
C MET A 472 33.64 -10.98 -0.99
N GLN A 473 34.43 -11.90 -0.37
CA GLN A 473 35.85 -12.13 -0.73
C GLN A 473 36.01 -13.35 -1.61
#